data_5d50420c41027d658aa90a242642d930
#
_entry.id   5d50420c41027d658aa90a242642d930
#
_cell.length_a   1.000
_cell.length_b   1.000
_cell.length_c   1.000
_cell.angle_alpha   90.00
_cell.angle_beta   90.00
_cell.angle_gamma   90.00
#
_symmetry.space_group_name_H-M   'P 1'
#
loop_
_entity.id
_entity.type
_entity.pdbx_description
1 polymer ?
#
loop_
_entity_poly.entity_id
_entity_poly.type
_entity_poly.pdbx_seq_one_letter_code
_entity_poly.pdbx_strand_id
1 'polypeptide(L)'
;LDGPAPVLEVVDLRTVFQTRDGAIHAVNGVSFAIAPGELLGVVGESGSGKSVTMMSLMGLLPSPPAEITGGSIRYQGREVREMSERDMRELRGGEIGFVFQDPMTSLNPVFTVGYQLVEPIRAHMGLSKEAARARAAELLRLVGIPDPERRLRDYPHQFSGGMRQRVMIAMALSCDPKVLIADEPTTALDVTIQAQILELIRELRAKLGMGIIWITHDLGLVAGIADRVMVMY
;
A
#
# COMPACT_ATOMS: atom_id res chain seq x y z
N LEU A 1 15.09 23.51 -1.01
CA LEU A 1 14.73 22.14 -1.42
C LEU A 1 14.29 22.17 -2.87
N ASP A 2 15.27 22.08 -3.79
CA ASP A 2 15.07 22.18 -5.25
C ASP A 2 14.74 20.82 -5.88
N GLY A 3 13.81 20.06 -5.29
CA GLY A 3 13.33 18.79 -5.83
C GLY A 3 11.93 18.91 -6.42
N PRO A 4 11.44 17.87 -7.16
CA PRO A 4 10.06 17.84 -7.62
C PRO A 4 9.09 17.94 -6.43
N ALA A 5 7.95 18.59 -6.64
CA ALA A 5 6.92 18.70 -5.60
C ALA A 5 6.51 17.30 -5.10
N PRO A 6 6.36 17.10 -3.79
CA PRO A 6 6.00 15.79 -3.25
C PRO A 6 4.62 15.36 -3.73
N VAL A 7 4.46 14.08 -4.04
CA VAL A 7 3.15 13.49 -4.35
C VAL A 7 2.33 13.28 -3.09
N LEU A 8 2.99 13.01 -1.97
CA LEU A 8 2.41 12.86 -0.65
C LEU A 8 3.27 13.58 0.38
N GLU A 9 2.65 14.37 1.24
CA GLU A 9 3.30 15.09 2.33
C GLU A 9 2.52 14.90 3.63
N VAL A 10 3.23 14.60 4.70
CA VAL A 10 2.69 14.46 6.06
C VAL A 10 3.47 15.39 6.98
N VAL A 11 2.79 16.21 7.74
CA VAL A 11 3.40 17.19 8.64
C VAL A 11 2.78 17.08 10.03
N ASP A 12 3.61 16.81 11.04
CA ASP A 12 3.26 16.74 12.48
C ASP A 12 2.02 15.87 12.76
N LEU A 13 1.88 14.74 12.07
CA LEU A 13 0.73 13.84 12.22
C LEU A 13 0.67 13.28 13.64
N ARG A 14 -0.52 13.40 14.26
CA ARG A 14 -0.81 12.90 15.61
C ARG A 14 -2.08 12.07 15.59
N THR A 15 -1.97 10.82 16.07
CA THR A 15 -3.11 9.90 16.16
C THR A 15 -3.19 9.31 17.57
N VAL A 16 -4.37 9.38 18.15
CA VAL A 16 -4.66 8.91 19.51
C VAL A 16 -5.79 7.89 19.47
N PHE A 17 -5.69 6.83 20.27
CA PHE A 17 -6.78 5.90 20.52
C PHE A 17 -7.37 6.17 21.89
N GLN A 18 -8.67 6.46 21.94
CA GLN A 18 -9.43 6.62 23.18
C GLN A 18 -9.83 5.25 23.70
N THR A 19 -9.22 4.83 24.82
CA THR A 19 -9.52 3.55 25.47
C THR A 19 -10.17 3.76 26.83
N ARG A 20 -10.70 2.70 27.43
CA ARG A 20 -11.29 2.76 28.79
C ARG A 20 -10.25 3.13 29.85
N ASP A 21 -8.99 2.77 29.61
CA ASP A 21 -7.88 2.98 30.53
C ASP A 21 -7.12 4.28 30.26
N GLY A 22 -7.55 5.09 29.30
CA GLY A 22 -6.95 6.37 28.92
C GLY A 22 -6.61 6.48 27.44
N ALA A 23 -6.01 7.60 27.07
CA ALA A 23 -5.61 7.90 25.71
C ALA A 23 -4.24 7.27 25.38
N ILE A 24 -4.16 6.53 24.28
CA ILE A 24 -2.91 5.98 23.73
C ILE A 24 -2.47 6.82 22.56
N HIS A 25 -1.33 7.50 22.68
CA HIS A 25 -0.72 8.30 21.62
C HIS A 25 0.06 7.39 20.67
N ALA A 26 -0.60 6.84 19.67
CA ALA A 26 -0.02 5.87 18.74
C ALA A 26 0.88 6.50 17.66
N VAL A 27 0.61 7.76 17.29
CA VAL A 27 1.46 8.58 16.42
C VAL A 27 1.64 9.94 17.07
N ASN A 28 2.87 10.38 17.22
CA ASN A 28 3.18 11.59 17.99
C ASN A 28 4.14 12.53 17.23
N GLY A 29 3.61 13.23 16.23
CA GLY A 29 4.33 14.26 15.49
C GLY A 29 5.20 13.73 14.35
N VAL A 30 4.69 12.78 13.56
CA VAL A 30 5.40 12.22 12.42
C VAL A 30 5.31 13.15 11.20
N SER A 31 6.47 13.40 10.57
CA SER A 31 6.56 14.23 9.36
C SER A 31 7.45 13.56 8.31
N PHE A 32 6.96 13.46 7.09
CA PHE A 32 7.72 12.99 5.92
C PHE A 32 7.05 13.45 4.62
N ALA A 33 7.77 13.32 3.53
CA ALA A 33 7.23 13.55 2.19
C ALA A 33 7.75 12.49 1.22
N ILE A 34 7.01 12.21 0.16
CA ILE A 34 7.35 11.28 -0.92
C ILE A 34 7.33 12.04 -2.24
N ALA A 35 8.43 12.01 -2.98
CA ALA A 35 8.50 12.48 -4.34
C ALA A 35 8.03 11.38 -5.33
N PRO A 36 7.60 11.75 -6.55
CA PRO A 36 7.37 10.77 -7.61
C PRO A 36 8.62 9.91 -7.85
N GLY A 37 8.45 8.59 -7.95
CA GLY A 37 9.54 7.66 -8.17
C GLY A 37 10.47 7.43 -6.98
N GLU A 38 10.23 8.03 -5.82
CA GLU A 38 11.03 7.84 -4.61
C GLU A 38 10.59 6.57 -3.85
N LEU A 39 11.54 5.85 -3.24
CA LEU A 39 11.28 4.79 -2.29
C LEU A 39 11.74 5.22 -0.88
N LEU A 40 10.77 5.41 0.02
CA LEU A 40 10.99 5.66 1.44
C LEU A 40 10.85 4.35 2.22
N GLY A 41 11.93 3.91 2.85
CA GLY A 41 11.88 2.85 3.85
C GLY A 41 11.40 3.40 5.20
N VAL A 42 10.40 2.77 5.80
CA VAL A 42 9.92 3.09 7.16
C VAL A 42 10.24 1.92 8.06
N VAL A 43 11.17 2.10 8.97
CA VAL A 43 11.65 1.02 9.85
C VAL A 43 11.40 1.35 11.32
N GLY A 44 11.25 0.32 12.13
CA GLY A 44 11.06 0.46 13.58
C GLY A 44 10.53 -0.82 14.19
N GLU A 45 10.57 -0.92 15.51
CA GLU A 45 10.05 -2.06 16.25
C GLU A 45 8.52 -2.20 16.11
N SER A 46 8.00 -3.39 16.45
CA SER A 46 6.56 -3.59 16.54
C SER A 46 5.95 -2.63 17.57
N GLY A 47 4.84 -2.00 17.23
CA GLY A 47 4.21 -1.00 18.10
C GLY A 47 4.73 0.43 17.98
N SER A 48 5.75 0.72 17.17
CA SER A 48 6.27 2.09 16.96
C SER A 48 5.35 3.02 16.13
N GLY A 49 4.14 2.58 15.78
CA GLY A 49 3.15 3.41 15.09
C GLY A 49 3.22 3.41 13.56
N LYS A 50 4.09 2.60 12.92
CA LYS A 50 4.27 2.56 11.44
C LYS A 50 2.95 2.33 10.69
N SER A 51 2.30 1.20 10.96
CA SER A 51 1.02 0.83 10.31
C SER A 51 -0.09 1.82 10.66
N VAL A 52 -0.14 2.29 11.93
CA VAL A 52 -1.12 3.31 12.37
C VAL A 52 -0.93 4.61 11.59
N THR A 53 0.31 5.04 11.36
CA THR A 53 0.61 6.22 10.53
C THR A 53 0.04 6.08 9.12
N MET A 54 0.25 4.94 8.47
CA MET A 54 -0.26 4.71 7.11
C MET A 54 -1.78 4.54 7.06
N MET A 55 -2.35 3.87 8.04
CA MET A 55 -3.82 3.75 8.14
C MET A 55 -4.48 5.09 8.45
N SER A 56 -3.84 5.96 9.26
CA SER A 56 -4.29 7.35 9.49
C SER A 56 -4.32 8.14 8.19
N LEU A 57 -3.24 8.05 7.40
CA LEU A 57 -3.09 8.70 6.11
C LEU A 57 -4.21 8.30 5.14
N MET A 58 -4.57 7.03 5.14
CA MET A 58 -5.62 6.47 4.28
C MET A 58 -7.03 6.64 4.86
N GLY A 59 -7.18 7.18 6.07
CA GLY A 59 -8.46 7.25 6.77
C GLY A 59 -9.10 5.86 6.98
N LEU A 60 -8.28 4.83 7.23
CA LEU A 60 -8.71 3.44 7.42
C LEU A 60 -8.85 3.04 8.89
N LEU A 61 -8.48 3.91 9.81
CA LEU A 61 -8.67 3.65 11.23
C LEU A 61 -10.15 3.78 11.61
N PRO A 62 -10.69 2.84 12.41
CA PRO A 62 -12.04 2.97 12.93
C PRO A 62 -12.13 4.17 13.87
N SER A 63 -13.03 5.09 13.60
CA SER A 63 -13.26 6.27 14.43
C SER A 63 -14.72 6.26 14.93
N PRO A 64 -14.99 6.11 16.24
CA PRO A 64 -14.04 5.81 17.30
C PRO A 64 -13.49 4.37 17.25
N PRO A 65 -12.42 3.96 17.98
CA PRO A 65 -11.72 4.73 19.03
C PRO A 65 -10.56 5.60 18.55
N ALA A 66 -10.17 5.55 17.27
CA ALA A 66 -9.06 6.35 16.75
C ALA A 66 -9.49 7.77 16.41
N GLU A 67 -8.61 8.72 16.68
CA GLU A 67 -8.78 10.14 16.35
C GLU A 67 -7.46 10.73 15.87
N ILE A 68 -7.48 11.44 14.73
CA ILE A 68 -6.34 12.25 14.27
C ILE A 68 -6.46 13.62 14.94
N THR A 69 -5.65 13.84 15.99
CA THR A 69 -5.73 15.03 16.84
C THR A 69 -4.90 16.21 16.32
N GLY A 70 -4.01 15.99 15.34
CA GLY A 70 -3.17 17.07 14.80
C GLY A 70 -2.46 16.68 13.52
N GLY A 71 -1.83 17.66 12.91
CA GLY A 71 -1.05 17.54 11.69
C GLY A 71 -1.86 17.70 10.40
N SER A 72 -1.14 17.66 9.29
CA SER A 72 -1.66 17.81 7.92
C SER A 72 -1.19 16.62 7.08
N ILE A 73 -2.07 16.13 6.21
CA ILE A 73 -1.79 15.09 5.22
C ILE A 73 -2.19 15.65 3.87
N ARG A 74 -1.23 15.83 2.97
CA ARG A 74 -1.49 16.37 1.63
C ARG A 74 -1.14 15.38 0.55
N TYR A 75 -2.10 15.10 -0.31
CA TYR A 75 -1.91 14.35 -1.54
C TYR A 75 -1.98 15.30 -2.73
N GLN A 76 -0.89 15.43 -3.49
CA GLN A 76 -0.78 16.41 -4.60
C GLN A 76 -1.22 17.83 -4.20
N GLY A 77 -0.83 18.27 -2.99
CA GLY A 77 -1.17 19.59 -2.44
C GLY A 77 -2.57 19.70 -1.84
N ARG A 78 -3.46 18.71 -2.00
CA ARG A 78 -4.81 18.71 -1.43
C ARG A 78 -4.80 18.10 -0.02
N GLU A 79 -5.42 18.76 0.95
CA GLU A 79 -5.53 18.25 2.33
C GLU A 79 -6.48 17.04 2.38
N VAL A 80 -5.94 15.87 2.75
CA VAL A 80 -6.68 14.59 2.76
C VAL A 80 -7.76 14.58 3.84
N ARG A 81 -7.52 15.22 4.97
CA ARG A 81 -8.47 15.29 6.10
C ARG A 81 -9.75 16.10 5.78
N GLU A 82 -9.71 16.93 4.75
CA GLU A 82 -10.84 17.73 4.28
C GLU A 82 -11.56 17.09 3.09
N MET A 83 -11.11 15.94 2.62
CA MET A 83 -11.70 15.25 1.49
C MET A 83 -13.08 14.68 1.85
N SER A 84 -13.99 14.75 0.89
CA SER A 84 -15.28 14.06 0.99
C SER A 84 -15.09 12.53 0.97
N GLU A 85 -16.10 11.77 1.44
CA GLU A 85 -16.08 10.30 1.34
C GLU A 85 -15.94 9.80 -0.10
N ARG A 86 -16.42 10.56 -1.07
CA ARG A 86 -16.23 10.26 -2.48
C ARG A 86 -14.78 10.42 -2.89
N ASP A 87 -14.14 11.56 -2.56
CA ASP A 87 -12.73 11.83 -2.87
C ASP A 87 -11.82 10.82 -2.16
N MET A 88 -12.15 10.46 -0.92
CA MET A 88 -11.41 9.42 -0.18
C MET A 88 -11.51 8.03 -0.81
N ARG A 89 -12.65 7.68 -1.41
CA ARG A 89 -12.78 6.43 -2.18
C ARG A 89 -11.93 6.46 -3.45
N GLU A 90 -11.91 7.58 -4.16
CA GLU A 90 -11.06 7.76 -5.33
C GLU A 90 -9.58 7.69 -4.95
N LEU A 91 -9.19 8.32 -3.83
CA LEU A 91 -7.82 8.25 -3.31
C LEU A 91 -7.39 6.82 -2.98
N ARG A 92 -8.21 6.08 -2.20
CA ARG A 92 -7.91 4.70 -1.74
C ARG A 92 -7.91 3.66 -2.86
N GLY A 93 -8.71 3.85 -3.87
CA GLY A 93 -8.88 2.86 -4.95
C GLY A 93 -8.12 3.17 -6.22
N GLY A 94 -7.87 4.47 -6.50
CA GLY A 94 -7.27 4.92 -7.75
C GLY A 94 -5.87 5.49 -7.61
N GLU A 95 -5.63 6.27 -6.56
CA GLU A 95 -4.42 7.10 -6.49
C GLU A 95 -3.33 6.53 -5.57
N ILE A 96 -3.73 5.85 -4.49
CA ILE A 96 -2.83 5.20 -3.54
C ILE A 96 -3.16 3.72 -3.45
N GLY A 97 -2.21 2.88 -3.84
CA GLY A 97 -2.28 1.44 -3.65
C GLY A 97 -1.79 1.05 -2.25
N PHE A 98 -2.44 0.05 -1.64
CA PHE A 98 -2.05 -0.44 -0.32
C PHE A 98 -1.87 -1.96 -0.34
N VAL A 99 -0.69 -2.43 0.08
CA VAL A 99 -0.39 -3.85 0.30
C VAL A 99 -0.33 -4.09 1.80
N PHE A 100 -1.28 -4.86 2.30
CA PHE A 100 -1.36 -5.20 3.72
C PHE A 100 -0.38 -6.32 4.10
N GLN A 101 -0.08 -6.43 5.39
CA GLN A 101 0.90 -7.36 5.95
C GLN A 101 0.56 -8.84 5.67
N ASP A 102 -0.72 -9.22 5.77
CA ASP A 102 -1.14 -10.63 5.68
C ASP A 102 -1.99 -10.88 4.43
N PRO A 103 -1.45 -11.65 3.45
CA PRO A 103 -2.20 -12.03 2.26
C PRO A 103 -3.37 -12.98 2.54
N MET A 104 -3.37 -13.67 3.67
CA MET A 104 -4.45 -14.60 4.01
C MET A 104 -5.73 -13.90 4.44
N THR A 105 -5.60 -12.72 5.05
CA THR A 105 -6.75 -11.89 5.47
C THR A 105 -7.17 -10.89 4.41
N SER A 106 -6.26 -10.52 3.49
CA SER A 106 -6.50 -9.50 2.47
C SER A 106 -7.19 -10.05 1.22
N LEU A 107 -6.91 -11.31 0.86
CA LEU A 107 -7.60 -11.99 -0.25
C LEU A 107 -8.82 -12.75 0.26
N ASN A 108 -10.00 -12.40 -0.24
CA ASN A 108 -11.22 -13.11 0.13
C ASN A 108 -11.23 -14.52 -0.48
N PRO A 109 -11.23 -15.60 0.34
CA PRO A 109 -11.08 -16.97 -0.14
C PRO A 109 -12.28 -17.49 -0.93
N VAL A 110 -13.45 -16.86 -0.86
CA VAL A 110 -14.66 -17.29 -1.56
C VAL A 110 -14.82 -16.69 -2.97
N PHE A 111 -13.94 -15.73 -3.33
CA PHE A 111 -13.91 -15.14 -4.67
C PHE A 111 -12.65 -15.55 -5.42
N THR A 112 -12.78 -15.70 -6.74
CA THR A 112 -11.61 -15.92 -7.61
C THR A 112 -10.69 -14.70 -7.59
N VAL A 113 -9.41 -14.88 -7.87
CA VAL A 113 -8.44 -13.80 -8.02
C VAL A 113 -8.88 -12.81 -9.11
N GLY A 114 -9.44 -13.33 -10.22
CA GLY A 114 -9.95 -12.50 -11.31
C GLY A 114 -11.12 -11.61 -10.88
N TYR A 115 -12.04 -12.12 -10.07
CA TYR A 115 -13.13 -11.31 -9.55
C TYR A 115 -12.60 -10.14 -8.71
N GLN A 116 -11.67 -10.43 -7.79
CA GLN A 116 -11.10 -9.44 -6.87
C GLN A 116 -10.26 -8.38 -7.59
N LEU A 117 -9.63 -8.70 -8.72
CA LEU A 117 -8.92 -7.73 -9.55
C LEU A 117 -9.86 -6.91 -10.44
N VAL A 118 -10.85 -7.55 -11.06
CA VAL A 118 -11.74 -6.91 -12.04
C VAL A 118 -12.68 -5.88 -11.41
N GLU A 119 -13.19 -6.15 -10.21
CA GLU A 119 -14.14 -5.24 -9.56
C GLU A 119 -13.56 -3.84 -9.27
N PRO A 120 -12.38 -3.68 -8.63
CA PRO A 120 -11.80 -2.35 -8.44
C PRO A 120 -11.43 -1.67 -9.75
N ILE A 121 -10.92 -2.40 -10.76
CA ILE A 121 -10.62 -1.84 -12.07
C ILE A 121 -11.88 -1.24 -12.71
N ARG A 122 -12.99 -1.95 -12.65
CA ARG A 122 -14.27 -1.45 -13.21
C ARG A 122 -14.80 -0.26 -12.43
N ALA A 123 -14.72 -0.32 -11.10
CA ALA A 123 -15.24 0.73 -10.23
C ALA A 123 -14.49 2.07 -10.38
N HIS A 124 -13.17 2.02 -10.53
CA HIS A 124 -12.32 3.23 -10.55
C HIS A 124 -11.93 3.67 -11.96
N MET A 125 -11.74 2.75 -12.90
CA MET A 125 -11.33 3.08 -14.27
C MET A 125 -12.50 3.12 -15.27
N GLY A 126 -13.69 2.69 -14.88
CA GLY A 126 -14.89 2.69 -15.75
C GLY A 126 -14.81 1.73 -16.95
N LEU A 127 -13.92 0.73 -16.91
CA LEU A 127 -13.70 -0.20 -18.01
C LEU A 127 -14.85 -1.22 -18.14
N SER A 128 -15.09 -1.70 -19.37
CA SER A 128 -15.96 -2.86 -19.59
C SER A 128 -15.43 -4.09 -18.86
N LYS A 129 -16.27 -5.09 -18.64
CA LYS A 129 -15.87 -6.34 -17.96
C LYS A 129 -14.74 -7.05 -18.72
N GLU A 130 -14.79 -7.05 -20.04
CA GLU A 130 -13.80 -7.65 -20.93
C GLU A 130 -12.47 -6.91 -20.85
N ALA A 131 -12.49 -5.57 -20.93
CA ALA A 131 -11.30 -4.73 -20.81
C ALA A 131 -10.67 -4.83 -19.40
N ALA A 132 -11.48 -4.82 -18.35
CA ALA A 132 -11.01 -4.99 -16.97
C ALA A 132 -10.39 -6.38 -16.76
N ARG A 133 -10.95 -7.44 -17.39
CA ARG A 133 -10.37 -8.78 -17.32
C ARG A 133 -9.03 -8.87 -18.06
N ALA A 134 -8.90 -8.24 -19.22
CA ALA A 134 -7.64 -8.15 -19.94
C ALA A 134 -6.58 -7.41 -19.11
N ARG A 135 -6.95 -6.27 -18.51
CA ARG A 135 -6.09 -5.52 -17.59
C ARG A 135 -5.67 -6.36 -16.38
N ALA A 136 -6.58 -7.11 -15.77
CA ALA A 136 -6.27 -8.00 -14.67
C ALA A 136 -5.25 -9.08 -15.06
N ALA A 137 -5.33 -9.65 -16.28
CA ALA A 137 -4.34 -10.59 -16.78
C ALA A 137 -2.96 -9.92 -17.01
N GLU A 138 -2.95 -8.69 -17.53
CA GLU A 138 -1.71 -7.90 -17.67
C GLU A 138 -1.04 -7.64 -16.33
N LEU A 139 -1.81 -7.31 -15.29
CA LEU A 139 -1.31 -7.09 -13.94
C LEU A 139 -0.71 -8.37 -13.36
N LEU A 140 -1.38 -9.52 -13.50
CA LEU A 140 -0.82 -10.80 -13.07
C LEU A 140 0.48 -11.13 -13.80
N ARG A 141 0.55 -10.83 -15.10
CA ARG A 141 1.80 -11.01 -15.88
C ARG A 141 2.88 -10.06 -15.40
N LEU A 142 2.54 -8.80 -15.12
CA LEU A 142 3.46 -7.77 -14.62
C LEU A 142 4.12 -8.19 -13.29
N VAL A 143 3.36 -8.83 -12.39
CA VAL A 143 3.89 -9.34 -11.13
C VAL A 143 4.49 -10.76 -11.23
N GLY A 144 4.63 -11.31 -12.43
CA GLY A 144 5.28 -12.59 -12.68
C GLY A 144 4.46 -13.82 -12.28
N ILE A 145 3.13 -13.75 -12.35
CA ILE A 145 2.25 -14.93 -12.20
C ILE A 145 2.21 -15.68 -13.55
N PRO A 146 2.57 -16.97 -13.58
CA PRO A 146 2.50 -17.78 -14.81
C PRO A 146 1.04 -18.04 -15.20
N ASP A 147 0.78 -18.20 -16.50
CA ASP A 147 -0.55 -18.48 -17.08
C ASP A 147 -1.66 -17.53 -16.57
N PRO A 148 -1.49 -16.21 -16.67
CA PRO A 148 -2.34 -15.23 -15.98
C PRO A 148 -3.82 -15.34 -16.37
N GLU A 149 -4.15 -15.61 -17.63
CA GLU A 149 -5.53 -15.76 -18.12
C GLU A 149 -6.26 -16.94 -17.45
N ARG A 150 -5.55 -18.04 -17.23
CA ARG A 150 -6.07 -19.20 -16.50
C ARG A 150 -6.18 -18.88 -15.02
N ARG A 151 -5.14 -18.28 -14.42
CA ARG A 151 -5.04 -17.96 -13.00
C ARG A 151 -6.11 -16.99 -12.51
N LEU A 152 -6.68 -16.17 -13.37
CA LEU A 152 -7.85 -15.34 -13.03
C LEU A 152 -9.07 -16.16 -12.57
N ARG A 153 -9.15 -17.46 -12.90
CA ARG A 153 -10.25 -18.34 -12.49
C ARG A 153 -9.97 -19.07 -11.18
N ASP A 154 -8.74 -19.04 -10.73
CA ASP A 154 -8.30 -19.74 -9.52
C ASP A 154 -8.68 -18.94 -8.27
N TYR A 155 -8.84 -19.64 -7.15
CA TYR A 155 -9.08 -19.06 -5.84
C TYR A 155 -7.77 -18.85 -5.07
N PRO A 156 -7.74 -17.95 -4.07
CA PRO A 156 -6.52 -17.66 -3.31
C PRO A 156 -5.82 -18.89 -2.72
N HIS A 157 -6.56 -19.90 -2.26
CA HIS A 157 -5.99 -21.11 -1.68
C HIS A 157 -5.22 -21.99 -2.71
N GLN A 158 -5.40 -21.76 -4.01
CA GLN A 158 -4.69 -22.46 -5.09
C GLN A 158 -3.33 -21.82 -5.43
N PHE A 159 -2.96 -20.72 -4.74
CA PHE A 159 -1.70 -20.01 -4.91
C PHE A 159 -0.76 -20.28 -3.72
N SER A 160 0.55 -20.35 -3.98
CA SER A 160 1.56 -20.34 -2.94
C SER A 160 1.59 -19.00 -2.19
N GLY A 161 2.26 -18.94 -1.03
CA GLY A 161 2.40 -17.72 -0.26
C GLY A 161 2.98 -16.55 -1.08
N GLY A 162 4.10 -16.80 -1.77
CA GLY A 162 4.70 -15.78 -2.64
C GLY A 162 3.82 -15.39 -3.84
N MET A 163 3.04 -16.32 -4.39
CA MET A 163 2.07 -15.97 -5.45
C MET A 163 0.91 -15.13 -4.92
N ARG A 164 0.39 -15.42 -3.73
CA ARG A 164 -0.64 -14.57 -3.09
C ARG A 164 -0.13 -13.17 -2.85
N GLN A 165 1.12 -13.03 -2.39
CA GLN A 165 1.75 -11.73 -2.22
C GLN A 165 1.84 -10.95 -3.54
N ARG A 166 2.25 -11.62 -4.63
CA ARG A 166 2.27 -11.02 -5.97
C ARG A 166 0.88 -10.59 -6.45
N VAL A 167 -0.16 -11.38 -6.15
CA VAL A 167 -1.56 -11.02 -6.43
C VAL A 167 -1.98 -9.78 -5.65
N MET A 168 -1.62 -9.66 -4.36
CA MET A 168 -1.90 -8.45 -3.57
C MET A 168 -1.21 -7.21 -4.14
N ILE A 169 0.03 -7.34 -4.58
CA ILE A 169 0.74 -6.26 -5.28
C ILE A 169 0.00 -5.89 -6.58
N ALA A 170 -0.43 -6.89 -7.37
CA ALA A 170 -1.22 -6.65 -8.58
C ALA A 170 -2.54 -5.92 -8.27
N MET A 171 -3.22 -6.25 -7.17
CA MET A 171 -4.43 -5.56 -6.73
C MET A 171 -4.13 -4.11 -6.34
N ALA A 172 -3.08 -3.86 -5.58
CA ALA A 172 -2.68 -2.52 -5.20
C ALA A 172 -2.29 -1.64 -6.41
N LEU A 173 -1.82 -2.26 -7.50
CA LEU A 173 -1.45 -1.60 -8.75
C LEU A 173 -2.60 -1.49 -9.75
N SER A 174 -3.78 -2.02 -9.45
CA SER A 174 -4.85 -2.25 -10.43
C SER A 174 -5.34 -0.98 -11.14
N CYS A 175 -5.28 0.16 -10.47
CA CYS A 175 -5.74 1.45 -10.97
C CYS A 175 -4.61 2.46 -11.25
N ASP A 176 -3.39 2.00 -11.49
CA ASP A 176 -2.21 2.82 -11.81
C ASP A 176 -1.89 3.90 -10.74
N PRO A 177 -1.73 3.51 -9.47
CA PRO A 177 -1.55 4.46 -8.38
C PRO A 177 -0.27 5.27 -8.52
N LYS A 178 -0.28 6.49 -7.98
CA LYS A 178 0.91 7.36 -7.91
C LYS A 178 1.79 7.04 -6.69
N VAL A 179 1.20 6.44 -5.66
CA VAL A 179 1.89 6.00 -4.45
C VAL A 179 1.49 4.56 -4.12
N LEU A 180 2.47 3.74 -3.79
CA LEU A 180 2.28 2.40 -3.25
C LEU A 180 2.75 2.37 -1.79
N ILE A 181 1.86 2.00 -0.88
CA ILE A 181 2.20 1.72 0.52
C ILE A 181 2.25 0.20 0.70
N ALA A 182 3.38 -0.32 1.14
CA ALA A 182 3.56 -1.74 1.41
C ALA A 182 3.90 -1.94 2.89
N ASP A 183 2.93 -2.42 3.66
CA ASP A 183 3.04 -2.62 5.11
C ASP A 183 3.50 -4.05 5.41
N GLU A 184 4.77 -4.19 5.75
CA GLU A 184 5.46 -5.46 6.03
C GLU A 184 5.17 -6.59 5.01
N PRO A 185 5.25 -6.33 3.70
CA PRO A 185 4.69 -7.22 2.69
C PRO A 185 5.46 -8.55 2.54
N THR A 186 6.55 -8.74 3.26
CA THR A 186 7.40 -9.95 3.16
C THR A 186 7.57 -10.70 4.47
N THR A 187 6.94 -10.26 5.56
CA THR A 187 7.19 -10.79 6.92
C THR A 187 6.87 -12.30 7.06
N ALA A 188 5.90 -12.83 6.31
CA ALA A 188 5.51 -14.24 6.37
C ALA A 188 6.16 -15.10 5.25
N LEU A 189 7.16 -14.58 4.56
CA LEU A 189 7.80 -15.25 3.41
C LEU A 189 9.22 -15.70 3.75
N ASP A 190 9.67 -16.77 3.10
CA ASP A 190 11.09 -17.18 3.18
C ASP A 190 12.01 -16.18 2.47
N VAL A 191 13.29 -16.20 2.84
CA VAL A 191 14.31 -15.24 2.37
C VAL A 191 14.40 -15.17 0.85
N THR A 192 14.25 -16.30 0.17
CA THR A 192 14.32 -16.36 -1.30
C THR A 192 13.15 -15.63 -1.95
N ILE A 193 11.94 -15.86 -1.44
CA ILE A 193 10.73 -15.17 -1.92
C ILE A 193 10.76 -13.68 -1.55
N GLN A 194 11.27 -13.32 -0.36
CA GLN A 194 11.49 -11.91 0.00
C GLN A 194 12.38 -11.20 -1.02
N ALA A 195 13.53 -11.78 -1.39
CA ALA A 195 14.42 -11.20 -2.40
C ALA A 195 13.72 -11.02 -3.76
N GLN A 196 12.90 -11.99 -4.17
CA GLN A 196 12.13 -11.91 -5.42
C GLN A 196 11.07 -10.79 -5.38
N ILE A 197 10.41 -10.57 -4.24
CA ILE A 197 9.44 -9.49 -4.07
C ILE A 197 10.14 -8.14 -4.09
N LEU A 198 11.30 -8.00 -3.43
CA LEU A 198 12.09 -6.78 -3.47
C LEU A 198 12.53 -6.42 -4.89
N GLU A 199 13.03 -7.39 -5.66
CA GLU A 199 13.41 -7.16 -7.07
C GLU A 199 12.20 -6.76 -7.92
N LEU A 200 11.05 -7.43 -7.75
CA LEU A 200 9.80 -7.04 -8.40
C LEU A 200 9.44 -5.58 -8.11
N ILE A 201 9.53 -5.14 -6.85
CA ILE A 201 9.23 -3.75 -6.46
C ILE A 201 10.20 -2.76 -7.11
N ARG A 202 11.49 -3.10 -7.24
CA ARG A 202 12.48 -2.25 -7.96
C ARG A 202 12.11 -2.10 -9.44
N GLU A 203 11.77 -3.21 -10.11
CA GLU A 203 11.34 -3.20 -11.50
C GLU A 203 10.07 -2.39 -11.72
N LEU A 204 9.06 -2.58 -10.85
CA LEU A 204 7.79 -1.85 -10.88
C LEU A 204 8.00 -0.36 -10.67
N ARG A 205 8.82 0.03 -9.69
CA ARG A 205 9.19 1.43 -9.44
C ARG A 205 9.80 2.07 -10.69
N ALA A 206 10.81 1.43 -11.28
CA ALA A 206 11.50 1.94 -12.47
C ALA A 206 10.54 2.06 -13.67
N LYS A 207 9.60 1.12 -13.82
CA LYS A 207 8.67 1.07 -14.94
C LYS A 207 7.49 2.05 -14.80
N LEU A 208 6.96 2.22 -13.59
CA LEU A 208 5.72 2.98 -13.34
C LEU A 208 5.98 4.39 -12.79
N GLY A 209 7.18 4.67 -12.29
CA GLY A 209 7.54 5.99 -11.75
C GLY A 209 6.76 6.40 -10.49
N MET A 210 6.12 5.45 -9.81
CA MET A 210 5.34 5.70 -8.59
C MET A 210 6.23 5.90 -7.37
N GLY A 211 5.79 6.72 -6.41
CA GLY A 211 6.39 6.78 -5.08
C GLY A 211 6.07 5.53 -4.27
N ILE A 212 7.00 5.03 -3.48
CA ILE A 212 6.81 3.81 -2.67
C ILE A 212 7.13 4.10 -1.21
N ILE A 213 6.24 3.71 -0.30
CA ILE A 213 6.50 3.63 1.13
C ILE A 213 6.60 2.15 1.50
N TRP A 214 7.79 1.72 1.88
CA TRP A 214 8.05 0.34 2.28
C TRP A 214 8.26 0.23 3.77
N ILE A 215 7.33 -0.39 4.46
CA ILE A 215 7.38 -0.57 5.91
C ILE A 215 7.94 -1.95 6.22
N THR A 216 8.90 -2.01 7.15
CA THR A 216 9.46 -3.26 7.66
C THR A 216 10.09 -3.04 9.04
N HIS A 217 10.30 -4.12 9.78
CA HIS A 217 11.15 -4.13 10.97
C HIS A 217 12.61 -4.51 10.65
N ASP A 218 12.90 -4.91 9.41
CA ASP A 218 14.26 -5.30 8.96
C ASP A 218 14.90 -4.19 8.13
N LEU A 219 15.86 -3.48 8.76
CA LEU A 219 16.64 -2.42 8.10
C LEU A 219 17.46 -2.96 6.93
N GLY A 220 17.93 -4.22 7.00
CA GLY A 220 18.73 -4.84 5.94
C GLY A 220 17.98 -4.95 4.63
N LEU A 221 16.67 -5.20 4.68
CA LEU A 221 15.83 -5.31 3.48
C LEU A 221 15.72 -3.97 2.74
N VAL A 222 15.56 -2.85 3.46
CA VAL A 222 15.36 -1.54 2.83
C VAL A 222 16.66 -0.84 2.46
N ALA A 223 17.78 -1.14 3.15
CA ALA A 223 19.07 -0.50 2.91
C ALA A 223 19.58 -0.64 1.46
N GLY A 224 19.16 -1.72 0.77
CA GLY A 224 19.54 -1.99 -0.63
C GLY A 224 18.62 -1.38 -1.69
N ILE A 225 17.44 -0.86 -1.31
CA ILE A 225 16.43 -0.40 -2.27
C ILE A 225 15.91 1.01 -2.00
N ALA A 226 15.96 1.49 -0.74
CA ALA A 226 15.41 2.79 -0.35
C ALA A 226 16.35 3.95 -0.70
N ASP A 227 15.76 5.06 -1.17
CA ASP A 227 16.48 6.32 -1.36
C ASP A 227 16.68 7.04 -0.03
N ARG A 228 15.68 6.92 0.84
CA ARG A 228 15.71 7.44 2.22
C ARG A 228 15.08 6.44 3.17
N VAL A 229 15.50 6.53 4.44
CA VAL A 229 14.96 5.71 5.52
C VAL A 229 14.46 6.63 6.64
N MET A 230 13.23 6.37 7.09
CA MET A 230 12.63 6.95 8.29
C MET A 230 12.62 5.90 9.39
N VAL A 231 13.17 6.24 10.55
CA VAL A 231 13.16 5.36 11.73
C VAL A 231 12.08 5.84 12.70
N MET A 232 11.21 4.94 13.12
CA MET A 232 10.16 5.18 14.11
C MET A 232 10.45 4.37 15.39
N TYR A 233 10.34 5.01 16.55
CA TYR A 233 10.60 4.43 17.87
C TYR A 233 9.59 4.94 18.92
#